data_e9a4410e3e64d4a4b44a19f5ace21d1e
#
_entry.id   e9a4410e3e64d4a4b44a19f5ace21d1e
#
_cell.length_a   1.000
_cell.length_b   1.000
_cell.length_c   1.000
_cell.angle_alpha   90.00
_cell.angle_beta   90.00
_cell.angle_gamma   90.00
#
_symmetry.space_group_name_H-M   'P 1'
#
loop_
_entity.id
_entity.type
_entity.pdbx_description
1 polymer ?
#
loop_
_entity_poly.entity_id
_entity_poly.type
_entity_poly.pdbx_seq_one_letter_code
_entity_poly.pdbx_strand_id
1 'polypeptide(L)'
;MIFLLAGHHLRDSGAVANGRSESKETISLRNLIKSFIPTKVIVDDDSDSLATVLRKIQTGNGSVVLDLHFNAAVSPSATGIEVLIGDDADKHDIDFAVELHDTASKILGIEGRGVKRESSSHRGRLGIMREHGQVALLEVCFISNSADMQAYDRNKDRLAQAIAGILLRRDALI
;
A
#
# COMPACT_ATOMS: atom_id res chain seq x y z
N MET A 1 -1.57 -13.14 -10.69
CA MET A 1 -2.56 -12.06 -10.97
C MET A 1 -2.40 -10.93 -9.98
N ILE A 2 -2.24 -9.67 -10.47
CA ILE A 2 -2.03 -8.49 -9.61
C ILE A 2 -3.36 -7.87 -9.21
N PHE A 3 -3.54 -7.65 -7.90
CA PHE A 3 -4.60 -6.86 -7.27
C PHE A 3 -3.96 -5.64 -6.62
N LEU A 4 -4.32 -4.45 -7.05
CA LEU A 4 -3.76 -3.19 -6.58
C LEU A 4 -4.89 -2.31 -6.08
N LEU A 5 -4.93 -2.09 -4.77
CA LEU A 5 -6.03 -1.44 -4.08
C LEU A 5 -5.60 -0.09 -3.50
N ALA A 6 -6.56 0.82 -3.43
CA ALA A 6 -6.39 2.10 -2.76
C ALA A 6 -7.13 2.07 -1.42
N GLY A 7 -6.43 2.30 -0.33
CA GLY A 7 -7.05 2.45 0.97
C GLY A 7 -8.04 3.62 0.98
N HIS A 8 -9.17 3.39 1.65
CA HIS A 8 -10.30 4.32 1.68
C HIS A 8 -11.01 4.47 0.32
N HIS A 9 -12.00 5.36 0.22
CA HIS A 9 -12.80 5.54 -0.98
C HIS A 9 -13.44 6.94 -1.00
N LEU A 10 -14.18 7.30 -2.07
CA LEU A 10 -14.72 8.66 -2.26
C LEU A 10 -15.64 9.17 -1.13
N ARG A 11 -16.23 8.27 -0.34
CA ARG A 11 -17.09 8.61 0.82
C ARG A 11 -16.42 8.38 2.18
N ASP A 12 -15.18 7.90 2.18
CA ASP A 12 -14.33 7.71 3.35
C ASP A 12 -12.97 8.33 3.05
N SER A 13 -12.76 9.52 3.54
CA SER A 13 -11.54 10.29 3.28
C SER A 13 -10.27 9.63 3.83
N GLY A 14 -10.40 8.69 4.78
CA GLY A 14 -9.27 8.26 5.60
C GLY A 14 -8.72 9.44 6.42
N ALA A 15 -7.43 9.42 6.67
CA ALA A 15 -6.76 10.52 7.35
C ALA A 15 -6.80 11.81 6.50
N VAL A 16 -7.02 12.95 7.20
CA VAL A 16 -7.01 14.28 6.58
C VAL A 16 -6.01 15.15 7.32
N ALA A 17 -5.00 15.65 6.62
CA ALA A 17 -3.98 16.52 7.17
C ALA A 17 -3.35 17.37 6.05
N ASN A 18 -2.86 18.56 6.41
CA ASN A 18 -2.13 19.45 5.49
C ASN A 18 -2.90 19.75 4.17
N GLY A 19 -4.25 19.80 4.22
CA GLY A 19 -5.09 20.02 3.05
C GLY A 19 -5.24 18.82 2.12
N ARG A 20 -4.77 17.64 2.52
CA ARG A 20 -4.83 16.37 1.78
C ARG A 20 -5.77 15.39 2.46
N SER A 21 -6.30 14.43 1.69
CA SER A 21 -7.01 13.26 2.22
C SER A 21 -6.36 11.97 1.72
N GLU A 22 -6.27 11.01 2.58
CA GLU A 22 -5.65 9.72 2.30
C GLU A 22 -6.27 9.05 1.07
N SER A 23 -7.61 9.03 0.96
CA SER A 23 -8.30 8.44 -0.20
C SER A 23 -7.88 9.05 -1.54
N LYS A 24 -7.66 10.36 -1.61
CA LYS A 24 -7.20 11.01 -2.86
C LYS A 24 -5.77 10.62 -3.20
N GLU A 25 -4.90 10.55 -2.21
CA GLU A 25 -3.49 10.21 -2.41
C GLU A 25 -3.35 8.73 -2.80
N THR A 26 -4.08 7.81 -2.15
CA THR A 26 -4.03 6.38 -2.46
C THR A 26 -4.60 6.08 -3.84
N ILE A 27 -5.74 6.67 -4.21
CA ILE A 27 -6.34 6.53 -5.55
C ILE A 27 -5.37 7.08 -6.63
N SER A 28 -4.78 8.25 -6.39
CA SER A 28 -3.81 8.85 -7.31
C SER A 28 -2.58 7.95 -7.51
N LEU A 29 -2.01 7.43 -6.41
CA LEU A 29 -0.84 6.56 -6.46
C LEU A 29 -1.17 5.21 -7.13
N ARG A 30 -2.31 4.59 -6.78
CA ARG A 30 -2.78 3.35 -7.43
C ARG A 30 -2.88 3.51 -8.94
N ASN A 31 -3.52 4.58 -9.39
CA ASN A 31 -3.69 4.83 -10.82
C ASN A 31 -2.35 5.09 -11.53
N LEU A 32 -1.42 5.77 -10.86
CA LEU A 32 -0.08 6.00 -11.38
C LEU A 32 0.71 4.70 -11.48
N ILE A 33 0.70 3.84 -10.45
CA ILE A 33 1.33 2.51 -10.48
C ILE A 33 0.75 1.67 -11.62
N LYS A 34 -0.59 1.63 -11.73
CA LYS A 34 -1.28 0.90 -12.80
C LYS A 34 -0.81 1.33 -14.19
N SER A 35 -0.53 2.62 -14.41
CA SER A 35 -0.10 3.13 -15.70
C SER A 35 1.26 2.57 -16.17
N PHE A 36 2.08 2.06 -15.26
CA PHE A 36 3.37 1.42 -15.55
C PHE A 36 3.28 -0.09 -15.73
N ILE A 37 2.09 -0.70 -15.52
CA ILE A 37 1.90 -2.16 -15.65
C ILE A 37 1.21 -2.47 -16.98
N PRO A 38 1.90 -3.12 -17.94
CA PRO A 38 1.34 -3.40 -19.27
C PRO A 38 0.35 -4.57 -19.29
N THR A 39 0.31 -5.36 -18.21
CA THR A 39 -0.55 -6.54 -18.08
C THR A 39 -1.86 -6.20 -17.36
N LYS A 40 -2.78 -7.18 -17.29
CA LYS A 40 -4.04 -7.00 -16.56
C LYS A 40 -3.78 -6.83 -15.07
N VAL A 41 -4.26 -5.73 -14.52
CA VAL A 41 -4.29 -5.42 -13.07
C VAL A 41 -5.74 -5.25 -12.65
N ILE A 42 -6.13 -5.89 -11.58
CA ILE A 42 -7.44 -5.68 -10.95
C ILE A 42 -7.28 -4.57 -9.91
N VAL A 43 -8.12 -3.56 -10.01
CA VAL A 43 -8.19 -2.44 -9.06
C VAL A 43 -9.59 -2.37 -8.46
N ASP A 44 -9.68 -1.81 -7.28
CA ASP A 44 -10.95 -1.50 -6.61
C ASP A 44 -11.71 -0.37 -7.35
N ASP A 45 -13.00 -0.30 -7.11
CA ASP A 45 -13.84 0.83 -7.50
C ASP A 45 -13.78 1.90 -6.41
N ASP A 46 -13.48 3.15 -6.78
CA ASP A 46 -13.29 4.27 -5.86
C ASP A 46 -14.54 4.58 -5.01
N SER A 47 -15.69 4.04 -5.36
CA SER A 47 -16.95 4.17 -4.61
C SER A 47 -17.23 3.02 -3.64
N ASP A 48 -16.46 1.93 -3.72
CA ASP A 48 -16.68 0.73 -2.92
C ASP A 48 -16.06 0.88 -1.52
N SER A 49 -16.78 0.41 -0.51
CA SER A 49 -16.20 0.19 0.81
C SER A 49 -15.27 -1.03 0.81
N LEU A 50 -14.32 -1.10 1.75
CA LEU A 50 -13.44 -2.25 1.90
C LEU A 50 -14.22 -3.57 1.92
N ALA A 51 -15.31 -3.65 2.67
CA ALA A 51 -16.15 -4.86 2.71
C ALA A 51 -16.75 -5.22 1.35
N THR A 52 -17.00 -4.25 0.48
CA THR A 52 -17.47 -4.49 -0.89
C THR A 52 -16.32 -4.95 -1.78
N VAL A 53 -15.15 -4.32 -1.67
CA VAL A 53 -13.94 -4.72 -2.38
C VAL A 53 -13.60 -6.18 -2.09
N LEU A 54 -13.50 -6.56 -0.79
CA LEU A 54 -13.16 -7.92 -0.36
C LEU A 54 -14.17 -8.99 -0.84
N ARG A 55 -15.43 -8.61 -1.07
CA ARG A 55 -16.41 -9.54 -1.67
C ARG A 55 -16.27 -9.68 -3.19
N LYS A 56 -15.72 -8.66 -3.85
CA LYS A 56 -15.59 -8.62 -5.32
C LYS A 56 -14.28 -9.22 -5.82
N ILE A 57 -13.19 -9.05 -5.09
CA ILE A 57 -11.91 -9.62 -5.47
C ILE A 57 -11.93 -11.13 -5.25
N GLN A 58 -11.33 -11.84 -6.18
CA GLN A 58 -11.19 -13.30 -6.12
C GLN A 58 -9.72 -13.63 -6.23
N THR A 59 -9.06 -13.65 -5.09
CA THR A 59 -7.64 -13.96 -4.99
C THR A 59 -7.42 -15.47 -4.89
N GLY A 60 -6.24 -15.93 -5.25
CA GLY A 60 -5.79 -17.31 -5.15
C GLY A 60 -4.31 -17.35 -4.82
N ASN A 61 -3.76 -18.54 -4.61
CA ASN A 61 -2.34 -18.71 -4.22
C ASN A 61 -1.36 -18.08 -5.22
N GLY A 62 -1.79 -17.87 -6.48
CA GLY A 62 -1.03 -17.18 -7.52
C GLY A 62 -1.35 -15.68 -7.63
N SER A 63 -1.83 -15.04 -6.57
CA SER A 63 -2.13 -13.61 -6.55
C SER A 63 -1.02 -12.80 -5.87
N VAL A 64 -0.86 -11.55 -6.30
CA VAL A 64 -0.08 -10.52 -5.61
C VAL A 64 -1.02 -9.40 -5.26
N VAL A 65 -1.22 -9.14 -3.98
CA VAL A 65 -2.20 -8.17 -3.46
C VAL A 65 -1.46 -7.06 -2.74
N LEU A 66 -1.61 -5.84 -3.21
CA LEU A 66 -1.06 -4.65 -2.58
C LEU A 66 -2.18 -3.67 -2.25
N ASP A 67 -2.31 -3.33 -0.97
CA ASP A 67 -3.16 -2.27 -0.48
C ASP A 67 -2.34 -1.04 -0.12
N LEU A 68 -2.71 0.14 -0.62
CA LEU A 68 -1.96 1.38 -0.45
C LEU A 68 -2.63 2.27 0.59
N HIS A 69 -1.85 2.72 1.56
CA HIS A 69 -2.28 3.62 2.64
C HIS A 69 -1.27 4.72 2.91
N PHE A 70 -1.69 5.72 3.67
CA PHE A 70 -0.83 6.75 4.26
C PHE A 70 -1.09 6.83 5.76
N ASN A 71 -0.04 6.66 6.53
CA ASN A 71 -0.12 6.73 7.98
C ASN A 71 -0.42 8.16 8.47
N ALA A 72 -0.97 8.27 9.67
CA ALA A 72 -1.24 9.55 10.30
C ALA A 72 -0.99 9.49 11.81
N ALA A 73 -0.56 10.60 12.37
CA ALA A 73 -0.39 10.76 13.80
C ALA A 73 -0.80 12.18 14.25
N VAL A 74 -1.13 12.30 15.53
CA VAL A 74 -1.37 13.61 16.15
C VAL A 74 -0.11 14.47 16.12
N SER A 75 1.05 13.84 16.37
CA SER A 75 2.35 14.54 16.26
C SER A 75 2.71 14.76 14.80
N PRO A 76 2.93 16.00 14.35
CA PRO A 76 3.36 16.29 12.99
C PRO A 76 4.82 15.86 12.71
N SER A 77 5.57 15.47 13.75
CA SER A 77 6.93 14.94 13.62
C SER A 77 6.98 13.44 13.41
N ALA A 78 5.86 12.71 13.53
CA ALA A 78 5.80 11.30 13.21
C ALA A 78 6.12 11.11 11.72
N THR A 79 7.05 10.21 11.41
CA THR A 79 7.58 9.97 10.07
C THR A 79 7.87 8.50 9.88
N GLY A 80 8.00 8.08 8.64
CA GLY A 80 8.49 6.75 8.30
C GLY A 80 7.55 5.97 7.41
N ILE A 81 8.13 4.92 6.83
CA ILE A 81 7.46 3.96 5.95
C ILE A 81 7.29 2.66 6.70
N GLU A 82 6.14 2.05 6.65
CA GLU A 82 5.96 0.70 7.18
C GLU A 82 5.12 -0.17 6.25
N VAL A 83 5.34 -1.47 6.32
CA VAL A 83 4.53 -2.45 5.60
C VAL A 83 3.91 -3.41 6.60
N LEU A 84 2.62 -3.63 6.47
CA LEU A 84 1.88 -4.57 7.29
C LEU A 84 1.64 -5.87 6.51
N ILE A 85 1.76 -7.00 7.22
CA ILE A 85 1.46 -8.35 6.72
C ILE A 85 0.57 -9.09 7.72
N GLY A 86 -0.06 -10.17 7.30
CA GLY A 86 -0.88 -11.02 8.15
C GLY A 86 -0.07 -11.67 9.28
N ASP A 87 -0.76 -12.06 10.36
CA ASP A 87 -0.13 -12.77 11.48
C ASP A 87 0.36 -14.17 11.06
N ASP A 88 -0.26 -14.75 10.06
CA ASP A 88 0.07 -16.04 9.45
C ASP A 88 0.93 -15.93 8.17
N ALA A 89 1.42 -14.72 7.85
CA ALA A 89 2.22 -14.45 6.68
C ALA A 89 3.42 -15.41 6.56
N ASP A 90 3.59 -15.95 5.39
CA ASP A 90 4.68 -16.86 5.06
C ASP A 90 5.94 -16.11 4.55
N LYS A 91 6.91 -16.88 4.06
CA LYS A 91 8.15 -16.31 3.54
C LYS A 91 7.92 -15.43 2.31
N HIS A 92 6.95 -15.76 1.46
CA HIS A 92 6.67 -15.01 0.23
C HIS A 92 6.06 -13.65 0.55
N ASP A 93 5.14 -13.58 1.52
CA ASP A 93 4.60 -12.32 2.04
C ASP A 93 5.69 -11.44 2.65
N ILE A 94 6.57 -12.06 3.46
CA ILE A 94 7.68 -11.35 4.12
C ILE A 94 8.65 -10.79 3.07
N ASP A 95 9.07 -11.59 2.11
CA ASP A 95 9.99 -11.17 1.05
C ASP A 95 9.38 -10.05 0.19
N PHE A 96 8.07 -10.12 -0.09
CA PHE A 96 7.34 -9.07 -0.81
C PHE A 96 7.28 -7.77 -0.01
N ALA A 97 6.92 -7.86 1.27
CA ALA A 97 6.83 -6.71 2.15
C ALA A 97 8.18 -6.03 2.39
N VAL A 98 9.25 -6.80 2.56
CA VAL A 98 10.62 -6.27 2.72
C VAL A 98 11.06 -5.54 1.45
N GLU A 99 10.81 -6.12 0.28
CA GLU A 99 11.16 -5.49 -1.00
C GLU A 99 10.42 -4.17 -1.21
N LEU A 100 9.12 -4.10 -0.87
CA LEU A 100 8.33 -2.87 -0.90
C LEU A 100 8.88 -1.81 0.06
N HIS A 101 9.11 -2.20 1.31
CA HIS A 101 9.61 -1.33 2.37
C HIS A 101 10.97 -0.69 1.99
N ASP A 102 11.94 -1.52 1.63
CA ASP A 102 13.30 -1.05 1.33
C ASP A 102 13.34 -0.18 0.07
N THR A 103 12.54 -0.55 -0.94
CA THR A 103 12.43 0.23 -2.18
C THR A 103 11.81 1.60 -1.91
N ALA A 104 10.71 1.65 -1.16
CA ALA A 104 10.04 2.91 -0.84
C ALA A 104 10.92 3.81 0.04
N SER A 105 11.55 3.26 1.07
CA SER A 105 12.47 4.01 1.95
C SER A 105 13.65 4.60 1.18
N LYS A 106 14.25 3.84 0.29
CA LYS A 106 15.36 4.30 -0.54
C LYS A 106 14.96 5.40 -1.52
N ILE A 107 13.78 5.27 -2.16
CA ILE A 107 13.32 6.22 -3.17
C ILE A 107 12.88 7.54 -2.53
N LEU A 108 12.12 7.46 -1.44
CA LEU A 108 11.61 8.65 -0.77
C LEU A 108 12.65 9.32 0.13
N GLY A 109 13.70 8.60 0.54
CA GLY A 109 14.67 9.09 1.52
C GLY A 109 14.04 9.28 2.91
N ILE A 110 13.00 8.51 3.22
CA ILE A 110 12.28 8.51 4.50
C ILE A 110 12.70 7.26 5.28
N GLU A 111 12.91 7.42 6.59
CA GLU A 111 13.31 6.31 7.45
C GLU A 111 12.26 5.19 7.44
N GLY A 112 12.74 3.96 7.34
CA GLY A 112 11.89 2.78 7.40
C GLY A 112 11.51 2.43 8.84
N ARG A 113 10.25 2.09 9.06
CA ARG A 113 9.71 1.58 10.34
C ARG A 113 9.63 0.06 10.34
N GLY A 114 10.03 -0.58 9.24
CA GLY A 114 10.10 -2.02 9.06
C GLY A 114 8.78 -2.65 8.60
N VAL A 115 8.84 -3.98 8.47
CA VAL A 115 7.69 -4.84 8.23
C VAL A 115 7.11 -5.29 9.57
N LYS A 116 5.80 -5.20 9.73
CA LYS A 116 5.09 -5.53 10.96
C LYS A 116 3.93 -6.48 10.70
N ARG A 117 3.64 -7.32 11.68
CA ARG A 117 2.42 -8.12 11.69
C ARG A 117 1.21 -7.24 12.01
N GLU A 118 0.04 -7.57 11.43
CA GLU A 118 -1.21 -6.82 11.65
C GLU A 118 -1.58 -6.68 13.12
N SER A 119 -1.32 -7.70 13.94
CA SER A 119 -1.55 -7.66 15.38
C SER A 119 -0.69 -6.64 16.13
N SER A 120 0.46 -6.24 15.55
CA SER A 120 1.32 -5.18 16.07
C SER A 120 0.86 -3.78 15.65
N SER A 121 -0.11 -3.68 14.73
CA SER A 121 -0.73 -2.42 14.37
C SER A 121 -1.77 -2.02 15.41
N HIS A 122 -1.99 -0.73 15.58
CA HIS A 122 -3.05 -0.23 16.47
C HIS A 122 -4.47 -0.54 15.94
N ARG A 123 -4.61 -0.99 14.69
CA ARG A 123 -5.88 -1.40 14.08
C ARG A 123 -6.22 -2.88 14.34
N GLY A 124 -5.23 -3.67 14.81
CA GLY A 124 -5.42 -5.11 14.98
C GLY A 124 -5.60 -5.83 13.65
N ARG A 125 -6.61 -6.68 13.54
CA ARG A 125 -6.85 -7.49 12.33
C ARG A 125 -7.33 -6.64 11.15
N LEU A 126 -6.65 -6.81 10.01
CA LEU A 126 -6.95 -6.13 8.75
C LEU A 126 -7.65 -7.09 7.78
N GLY A 127 -8.78 -6.66 7.21
CA GLY A 127 -9.60 -7.51 6.33
C GLY A 127 -8.82 -8.01 5.12
N ILE A 128 -7.96 -7.17 4.53
CA ILE A 128 -7.15 -7.51 3.36
C ILE A 128 -6.16 -8.66 3.61
N MET A 129 -5.68 -8.85 4.84
CA MET A 129 -4.73 -9.90 5.19
C MET A 129 -5.32 -11.31 5.14
N ARG A 130 -6.61 -11.44 4.82
CA ARG A 130 -7.28 -12.74 4.61
C ARG A 130 -7.34 -13.17 3.16
N GLU A 131 -6.88 -12.32 2.27
CA GLU A 131 -6.79 -12.64 0.85
C GLU A 131 -5.69 -13.67 0.61
N HIS A 132 -5.82 -14.44 -0.48
CA HIS A 132 -4.85 -15.47 -0.83
C HIS A 132 -3.73 -14.92 -1.71
N GLY A 133 -2.56 -15.53 -1.62
CA GLY A 133 -1.36 -15.17 -2.37
C GLY A 133 -0.39 -14.33 -1.55
N GLN A 134 0.44 -13.54 -2.19
CA GLN A 134 1.36 -12.61 -1.53
C GLN A 134 0.62 -11.33 -1.20
N VAL A 135 0.40 -11.05 0.08
CA VAL A 135 -0.43 -9.93 0.55
C VAL A 135 0.36 -8.95 1.40
N ALA A 136 0.30 -7.68 1.05
CA ALA A 136 0.92 -6.62 1.83
C ALA A 136 0.07 -5.33 1.82
N LEU A 137 0.11 -4.57 2.92
CA LEU A 137 -0.39 -3.21 3.01
C LEU A 137 0.80 -2.27 3.21
N LEU A 138 0.95 -1.30 2.31
CA LEU A 138 2.02 -0.31 2.36
C LEU A 138 1.50 1.02 2.91
N GLU A 139 1.98 1.40 4.08
CA GLU A 139 1.90 2.76 4.60
C GLU A 139 3.05 3.59 4.01
N VAL A 140 2.74 4.33 2.95
CA VAL A 140 3.73 5.01 2.08
C VAL A 140 4.57 6.02 2.86
N CYS A 141 3.93 6.81 3.70
CA CYS A 141 4.54 7.78 4.63
C CYS A 141 3.45 8.40 5.51
N PHE A 142 3.81 9.34 6.37
CA PHE A 142 2.82 10.04 7.20
C PHE A 142 2.21 11.23 6.46
N ILE A 143 0.90 11.15 6.15
CA ILE A 143 0.15 12.27 5.55
C ILE A 143 0.13 13.50 6.46
N SER A 144 0.25 13.31 7.78
CA SER A 144 0.33 14.36 8.79
C SER A 144 1.69 15.05 8.86
N ASN A 145 2.72 14.49 8.23
CA ASN A 145 4.07 15.05 8.19
C ASN A 145 4.33 15.75 6.85
N SER A 146 4.52 17.08 6.89
CA SER A 146 4.72 17.86 5.67
C SER A 146 6.03 17.54 4.95
N ALA A 147 7.09 17.15 5.67
CA ALA A 147 8.36 16.74 5.05
C ALA A 147 8.22 15.40 4.33
N ASP A 148 7.51 14.44 4.92
CA ASP A 148 7.18 13.16 4.28
C ASP A 148 6.41 13.39 2.97
N MET A 149 5.36 14.21 3.03
CA MET A 149 4.53 14.49 1.85
C MET A 149 5.30 15.26 0.76
N GLN A 150 6.22 16.14 1.12
CA GLN A 150 7.12 16.78 0.15
C GLN A 150 8.09 15.79 -0.49
N ALA A 151 8.63 14.85 0.27
CA ALA A 151 9.48 13.77 -0.24
C ALA A 151 8.70 12.86 -1.20
N TYR A 152 7.46 12.51 -0.83
CA TYR A 152 6.53 11.77 -1.69
C TYR A 152 6.25 12.52 -2.99
N ASP A 153 5.85 13.79 -2.95
CA ASP A 153 5.53 14.58 -4.15
C ASP A 153 6.69 14.64 -5.14
N ARG A 154 7.91 14.80 -4.64
CA ARG A 154 9.11 14.86 -5.50
C ARG A 154 9.45 13.52 -6.15
N ASN A 155 9.05 12.41 -5.56
CA ASN A 155 9.52 11.09 -5.95
C ASN A 155 8.39 10.11 -6.33
N LYS A 156 7.12 10.54 -6.33
CA LYS A 156 5.97 9.63 -6.52
C LYS A 156 6.01 8.87 -7.85
N ASP A 157 6.48 9.50 -8.95
CA ASP A 157 6.59 8.82 -10.23
C ASP A 157 7.63 7.69 -10.19
N ARG A 158 8.80 7.94 -9.57
CA ARG A 158 9.84 6.92 -9.38
C ARG A 158 9.36 5.79 -8.45
N LEU A 159 8.65 6.15 -7.38
CA LEU A 159 8.05 5.18 -6.47
C LEU A 159 7.02 4.31 -7.19
N ALA A 160 6.11 4.91 -7.93
CA ALA A 160 5.08 4.20 -8.68
C ALA A 160 5.68 3.23 -9.70
N GLN A 161 6.69 3.67 -10.45
CA GLN A 161 7.40 2.83 -11.41
C GLN A 161 8.12 1.65 -10.72
N ALA A 162 8.75 1.90 -9.58
CA ALA A 162 9.44 0.86 -8.84
C ALA A 162 8.46 -0.18 -8.25
N ILE A 163 7.34 0.27 -7.67
CA ILE A 163 6.29 -0.62 -7.16
C ILE A 163 5.70 -1.45 -8.31
N ALA A 164 5.42 -0.85 -9.46
CA ALA A 164 4.96 -1.58 -10.64
C ALA A 164 5.94 -2.68 -11.05
N GLY A 165 7.24 -2.39 -11.03
CA GLY A 165 8.30 -3.37 -11.30
C GLY A 165 8.32 -4.51 -10.28
N ILE A 166 8.11 -4.22 -9.00
CA ILE A 166 7.99 -5.25 -7.95
C ILE A 166 6.80 -6.15 -8.23
N LEU A 167 5.61 -5.56 -8.43
CA LEU A 167 4.38 -6.32 -8.69
C LEU A 167 4.51 -7.25 -9.91
N LEU A 168 5.11 -6.77 -11.00
CA LEU A 168 5.35 -7.57 -12.21
C LEU A 168 6.32 -8.74 -11.94
N ARG A 169 7.41 -8.51 -11.22
CA ARG A 169 8.34 -9.59 -10.86
C ARG A 169 7.68 -10.63 -9.99
N ARG A 170 6.90 -10.21 -9.00
CA ARG A 170 6.21 -11.13 -8.08
C ARG A 170 5.15 -11.95 -8.82
N ASP A 171 4.37 -11.34 -9.70
CA ASP A 171 3.38 -12.04 -10.52
C ASP A 171 4.02 -13.07 -11.48
N ALA A 172 5.23 -12.81 -11.96
CA ALA A 172 5.96 -13.73 -12.83
C ALA A 172 6.63 -14.91 -12.11
N LEU A 173 6.75 -14.86 -10.77
CA LEU A 173 7.33 -15.93 -9.95
C LEU A 173 6.30 -17.00 -9.54
N ILE A 174 5.05 -16.79 -9.83
CA ILE A 174 3.92 -17.65 -9.51
C ILE A 174 3.44 -18.31 -10.81
#